data_6164673df0b0fd19e4975debc7759a43
#
_entry.id   6164673df0b0fd19e4975debc7759a43
#
_cell.length_a   1.000
_cell.length_b   1.000
_cell.length_c   1.000
_cell.angle_alpha   90.00
_cell.angle_beta   90.00
_cell.angle_gamma   90.00
#
_symmetry.space_group_name_H-M   'P 1'
#
loop_
_entity.id
_entity.type
_entity.pdbx_description
1 polymer ?
#
loop_
_entity_poly.entity_id
_entity_poly.type
_entity_poly.pdbx_seq_one_letter_code
_entity_poly.pdbx_strand_id
1 'polypeptide(L)'
;MKIDKKLIKELTEFPNLEVLVNSNVFGLYEDNLIAAQCGHDLFKIRADSVVLAPGATDRHLVFENNDRPGIMTARGVERLIMRHAVLPGENVVVVTTHDGGFHSALLMQGAGAKIIAVVDGREAGNDEGVFEKKIRDLAIPVYKGLTAHAAHGRKRIESVEVGPVTGGNSLKSFDCDLLVMAVGFKPQINLLSMGNKSPKWDAERQILRVSELPSGVFSAGEVHGSAGFSRLYLEGFQSGKEAALRKTSPGKE
;
A
#
# COMPACT_ATOMS: atom_id res chain seq x y z
N MET A 1 0.48 9.07 -7.34
CA MET A 1 -0.21 8.48 -8.51
C MET A 1 -1.25 9.49 -9.00
N LYS A 2 -1.03 10.13 -10.15
CA LYS A 2 -2.06 10.97 -10.78
C LYS A 2 -3.10 10.00 -11.35
N ILE A 3 -4.29 9.96 -10.77
CA ILE A 3 -5.44 9.31 -11.37
C ILE A 3 -5.63 10.00 -12.73
N ASP A 4 -5.72 9.21 -13.79
CA ASP A 4 -5.96 9.77 -15.12
C ASP A 4 -7.35 10.42 -15.14
N LYS A 5 -7.38 11.74 -15.07
CA LYS A 5 -8.62 12.53 -15.09
C LYS A 5 -9.46 12.26 -16.36
N LYS A 6 -8.79 11.84 -17.43
CA LYS A 6 -9.44 11.46 -18.66
C LYS A 6 -10.27 10.17 -18.49
N LEU A 7 -9.68 9.15 -17.85
CA LEU A 7 -10.37 7.88 -17.56
C LEU A 7 -11.60 8.09 -16.67
N ILE A 8 -11.48 8.94 -15.62
CA ILE A 8 -12.64 9.25 -14.76
C ILE A 8 -13.73 9.96 -15.54
N LYS A 9 -13.38 10.92 -16.42
CA LYS A 9 -14.34 11.62 -17.26
C LYS A 9 -15.05 10.66 -18.21
N GLU A 10 -14.30 9.77 -18.86
CA GLU A 10 -14.86 8.73 -19.73
C GLU A 10 -15.86 7.83 -18.99
N LEU A 11 -15.55 7.43 -17.75
CA LEU A 11 -16.45 6.62 -16.93
C LEU A 11 -17.79 7.32 -16.66
N THR A 12 -17.80 8.63 -16.44
CA THR A 12 -19.04 9.38 -16.16
C THR A 12 -19.95 9.55 -17.40
N GLU A 13 -19.45 9.22 -18.59
CA GLU A 13 -20.23 9.29 -19.84
C GLU A 13 -21.10 8.01 -20.09
N PHE A 14 -20.87 6.94 -19.31
CA PHE A 14 -21.67 5.72 -19.43
C PHE A 14 -23.02 5.86 -18.73
N PRO A 15 -24.15 5.76 -19.46
CA PRO A 15 -25.48 5.99 -18.86
C PRO A 15 -25.93 4.88 -17.90
N ASN A 16 -25.28 3.73 -17.94
CA ASN A 16 -25.56 2.56 -17.10
C ASN A 16 -24.57 2.40 -15.94
N LEU A 17 -23.76 3.43 -15.68
CA LEU A 17 -22.82 3.44 -14.56
C LEU A 17 -23.34 4.30 -13.42
N GLU A 18 -23.48 3.71 -12.24
CA GLU A 18 -23.77 4.42 -11.00
C GLU A 18 -22.51 4.43 -10.12
N VAL A 19 -22.16 5.61 -9.57
CA VAL A 19 -20.99 5.79 -8.71
C VAL A 19 -21.45 6.22 -7.32
N LEU A 20 -21.30 5.35 -6.34
CA LEU A 20 -21.59 5.61 -4.94
C LEU A 20 -20.34 6.14 -4.23
N VAL A 21 -20.18 7.45 -4.17
CA VAL A 21 -19.08 8.10 -3.43
C VAL A 21 -19.37 8.15 -1.94
N ASN A 22 -18.32 8.29 -1.11
CA ASN A 22 -18.42 8.31 0.36
C ASN A 22 -19.14 7.08 0.93
N SER A 23 -19.05 5.97 0.22
CA SER A 23 -19.67 4.70 0.59
C SER A 23 -18.65 3.70 1.08
N ASN A 24 -18.97 3.01 2.16
CA ASN A 24 -18.12 1.98 2.75
C ASN A 24 -18.79 0.61 2.59
N VAL A 25 -18.17 -0.28 1.81
CA VAL A 25 -18.58 -1.69 1.71
C VAL A 25 -18.01 -2.43 2.90
N PHE A 26 -18.86 -2.99 3.74
CA PHE A 26 -18.47 -3.70 4.96
C PHE A 26 -18.85 -5.17 4.96
N GLY A 27 -19.59 -5.67 3.98
CA GLY A 27 -19.99 -7.07 3.90
C GLY A 27 -20.07 -7.59 2.47
N LEU A 28 -19.63 -8.85 2.30
CA LEU A 28 -19.86 -9.69 1.14
C LEU A 28 -20.42 -11.02 1.63
N TYR A 29 -21.63 -11.36 1.20
CA TYR A 29 -22.40 -12.51 1.65
C TYR A 29 -22.69 -13.47 0.49
N GLU A 30 -23.40 -14.55 0.80
CA GLU A 30 -23.85 -15.52 -0.20
C GLU A 30 -24.62 -14.88 -1.35
N ASP A 31 -24.58 -15.48 -2.52
CA ASP A 31 -25.20 -15.00 -3.75
C ASP A 31 -24.79 -13.58 -4.15
N ASN A 32 -23.52 -13.24 -3.92
CA ASN A 32 -22.95 -11.94 -4.25
C ASN A 32 -23.71 -10.76 -3.66
N LEU A 33 -24.30 -10.92 -2.49
CA LEU A 33 -24.93 -9.83 -1.75
C LEU A 33 -23.85 -8.97 -1.09
N ILE A 34 -23.86 -7.68 -1.44
CA ILE A 34 -22.97 -6.66 -0.88
C ILE A 34 -23.74 -5.79 0.09
N ALA A 35 -23.18 -5.53 1.26
CA ALA A 35 -23.66 -4.53 2.19
C ALA A 35 -22.74 -3.31 2.18
N ALA A 36 -23.32 -2.14 1.94
CA ALA A 36 -22.61 -0.87 1.90
C ALA A 36 -23.36 0.19 2.71
N GLN A 37 -22.61 1.11 3.30
CA GLN A 37 -23.14 2.26 4.03
C GLN A 37 -22.68 3.55 3.33
N CYS A 38 -23.62 4.47 3.09
CA CYS A 38 -23.36 5.81 2.62
C CYS A 38 -24.07 6.81 3.55
N GLY A 39 -23.32 7.54 4.36
CA GLY A 39 -23.91 8.40 5.40
C GLY A 39 -24.75 7.58 6.40
N HIS A 40 -26.05 7.85 6.44
CA HIS A 40 -27.01 7.13 7.29
C HIS A 40 -27.75 6.00 6.55
N ASP A 41 -27.56 5.88 5.23
CA ASP A 41 -28.25 4.90 4.41
C ASP A 41 -27.48 3.59 4.33
N LEU A 42 -28.24 2.49 4.38
CA LEU A 42 -27.72 1.13 4.23
C LEU A 42 -28.19 0.55 2.89
N PHE A 43 -27.24 0.19 2.05
CA PHE A 43 -27.49 -0.42 0.76
C PHE A 43 -27.28 -1.93 0.83
N LYS A 44 -28.23 -2.67 0.28
CA LYS A 44 -28.12 -4.10 -0.01
C LYS A 44 -28.10 -4.26 -1.53
N ILE A 45 -26.94 -4.58 -2.06
CA ILE A 45 -26.71 -4.68 -3.50
C ILE A 45 -26.51 -6.15 -3.84
N ARG A 46 -27.39 -6.72 -4.66
CA ARG A 46 -27.21 -8.06 -5.22
C ARG A 46 -26.73 -7.93 -6.65
N ALA A 47 -25.61 -8.58 -6.94
CA ALA A 47 -24.95 -8.48 -8.24
C ALA A 47 -24.69 -9.86 -8.85
N ASP A 48 -24.78 -9.96 -10.18
CA ASP A 48 -24.38 -11.16 -10.91
C ASP A 48 -22.89 -11.42 -10.82
N SER A 49 -22.10 -10.36 -10.82
CA SER A 49 -20.65 -10.40 -10.67
C SER A 49 -20.15 -9.24 -9.79
N VAL A 50 -19.13 -9.49 -9.02
CA VAL A 50 -18.47 -8.52 -8.11
C VAL A 50 -16.98 -8.50 -8.39
N VAL A 51 -16.41 -7.32 -8.60
CA VAL A 51 -14.95 -7.13 -8.66
C VAL A 51 -14.49 -6.38 -7.43
N LEU A 52 -13.69 -7.01 -6.58
CA LEU A 52 -13.13 -6.44 -5.37
C LEU A 52 -11.72 -5.89 -5.63
N ALA A 53 -11.55 -4.58 -5.48
CA ALA A 53 -10.27 -3.91 -5.64
C ALA A 53 -9.93 -3.02 -4.42
N PRO A 54 -9.94 -3.55 -3.18
CA PRO A 54 -9.77 -2.77 -1.97
C PRO A 54 -8.32 -2.28 -1.76
N GLY A 55 -7.38 -2.77 -2.55
CA GLY A 55 -5.97 -2.41 -2.46
C GLY A 55 -5.24 -3.05 -1.27
N ALA A 56 -4.24 -2.34 -0.77
CA ALA A 56 -3.41 -2.75 0.35
C ALA A 56 -3.06 -1.55 1.24
N THR A 57 -2.71 -1.81 2.49
CA THR A 57 -2.14 -0.84 3.43
C THR A 57 -0.64 -1.09 3.60
N ASP A 58 0.09 -0.08 4.06
CA ASP A 58 1.50 -0.24 4.38
C ASP A 58 1.69 -1.25 5.52
N ARG A 59 2.76 -2.02 5.43
CA ARG A 59 3.24 -2.87 6.51
C ARG A 59 4.05 -2.04 7.49
N HIS A 60 3.83 -2.26 8.77
CA HIS A 60 4.67 -1.70 9.83
C HIS A 60 5.88 -2.59 10.07
N LEU A 61 7.03 -1.97 10.31
CA LEU A 61 8.22 -2.64 10.80
C LEU A 61 8.16 -2.74 12.33
N VAL A 62 8.52 -3.89 12.88
CA VAL A 62 8.58 -4.11 14.33
C VAL A 62 10.02 -3.94 14.79
N PHE A 63 10.25 -2.95 15.65
CA PHE A 63 11.53 -2.66 16.29
C PHE A 63 11.28 -1.93 17.61
N GLU A 64 12.29 -1.74 18.43
CA GLU A 64 12.14 -1.13 19.74
C GLU A 64 11.65 0.32 19.63
N ASN A 65 10.58 0.65 20.38
CA ASN A 65 9.91 1.97 20.41
C ASN A 65 9.34 2.44 19.04
N ASN A 66 8.88 1.53 18.19
CA ASN A 66 8.34 1.84 16.87
C ASN A 66 6.99 2.58 16.89
N ASP A 67 6.41 2.81 18.06
CA ASP A 67 5.15 3.52 18.31
C ASP A 67 5.33 5.01 18.65
N ARG A 68 6.56 5.51 18.66
CA ARG A 68 6.82 6.92 18.99
C ARG A 68 6.24 7.88 17.95
N PRO A 69 5.70 9.03 18.38
CA PRO A 69 5.35 10.12 17.47
C PRO A 69 6.53 10.53 16.58
N GLY A 70 6.27 10.71 15.28
CA GLY A 70 7.31 10.95 14.26
C GLY A 70 7.77 9.68 13.55
N ILE A 71 7.18 8.51 13.84
CA ILE A 71 7.37 7.28 13.09
C ILE A 71 6.10 7.04 12.26
N MET A 72 6.24 7.00 10.94
CA MET A 72 5.11 6.95 10.02
C MET A 72 5.36 5.99 8.85
N THR A 73 4.29 5.52 8.23
CA THR A 73 4.40 4.77 6.98
C THR A 73 4.53 5.72 5.79
N ALA A 74 5.16 5.24 4.71
CA ALA A 74 5.43 6.03 3.51
C ALA A 74 4.16 6.61 2.89
N ARG A 75 3.10 5.81 2.68
CA ARG A 75 1.82 6.31 2.14
C ARG A 75 1.12 7.30 3.07
N GLY A 76 1.31 7.17 4.38
CA GLY A 76 0.80 8.15 5.36
C GLY A 76 1.43 9.52 5.13
N VAL A 77 2.77 9.56 5.02
CA VAL A 77 3.51 10.80 4.73
C VAL A 77 3.18 11.35 3.35
N GLU A 78 3.18 10.52 2.31
CA GLU A 78 2.80 10.92 0.95
C GLU A 78 1.40 11.55 0.91
N ARG A 79 0.44 10.98 1.65
CA ARG A 79 -0.92 11.53 1.74
C ARG A 79 -0.95 12.90 2.40
N LEU A 80 -0.19 13.11 3.48
CA LEU A 80 -0.08 14.41 4.15
C LEU A 80 0.49 15.48 3.20
N ILE A 81 1.56 15.16 2.49
CA ILE A 81 2.20 16.09 1.56
C ILE A 81 1.27 16.37 0.36
N MET A 82 0.78 15.32 -0.31
CA MET A 82 0.09 15.48 -1.59
C MET A 82 -1.34 16.01 -1.47
N ARG A 83 -2.05 15.70 -0.37
CA ARG A 83 -3.45 16.11 -0.19
C ARG A 83 -3.63 17.29 0.75
N HIS A 84 -2.72 17.42 1.71
CA HIS A 84 -2.88 18.42 2.79
C HIS A 84 -1.76 19.46 2.81
N ALA A 85 -0.74 19.34 1.93
CA ALA A 85 0.44 20.20 1.90
C ALA A 85 1.14 20.29 3.27
N VAL A 86 1.14 19.19 4.04
CA VAL A 86 1.76 19.08 5.36
C VAL A 86 3.01 18.23 5.27
N LEU A 87 4.16 18.79 5.64
CA LEU A 87 5.41 18.07 5.83
C LEU A 87 5.51 17.67 7.32
N PRO A 88 5.46 16.35 7.66
CA PRO A 88 5.35 15.91 9.05
C PRO A 88 6.67 15.95 9.85
N GLY A 89 7.79 16.21 9.20
CA GLY A 89 9.12 16.37 9.82
C GLY A 89 10.12 16.94 8.82
N GLU A 90 11.22 17.46 9.34
CA GLU A 90 12.26 18.15 8.54
C GLU A 90 13.49 17.27 8.28
N ASN A 91 13.94 16.48 9.26
CA ASN A 91 15.10 15.60 9.18
C ASN A 91 14.62 14.15 9.12
N VAL A 92 14.69 13.56 7.93
CA VAL A 92 14.01 12.29 7.63
C VAL A 92 15.00 11.16 7.41
N VAL A 93 14.78 10.05 8.09
CA VAL A 93 15.37 8.76 7.75
C VAL A 93 14.28 7.88 7.13
N VAL A 94 14.59 7.24 6.00
CA VAL A 94 13.67 6.32 5.31
C VAL A 94 14.19 4.90 5.45
N VAL A 95 13.38 3.99 5.99
CA VAL A 95 13.68 2.55 6.02
C VAL A 95 12.81 1.85 4.98
N THR A 96 13.43 1.10 4.07
CA THR A 96 12.72 0.48 2.95
C THR A 96 13.19 -0.95 2.66
N THR A 97 12.37 -1.69 1.93
CA THR A 97 12.69 -3.00 1.34
C THR A 97 12.30 -3.07 -0.15
N HIS A 98 11.90 -1.94 -0.74
CA HIS A 98 11.49 -1.86 -2.14
C HIS A 98 11.64 -0.43 -2.69
N ASP A 99 11.59 -0.29 -4.01
CA ASP A 99 11.86 0.98 -4.70
C ASP A 99 10.87 2.12 -4.35
N GLY A 100 9.69 1.79 -3.84
CA GLY A 100 8.73 2.78 -3.36
C GLY A 100 9.28 3.67 -2.23
N GLY A 101 10.17 3.15 -1.37
CA GLY A 101 10.80 3.96 -0.32
C GLY A 101 11.73 5.04 -0.88
N PHE A 102 12.46 4.75 -1.94
CA PHE A 102 13.27 5.76 -2.64
C PHE A 102 12.39 6.82 -3.32
N HIS A 103 11.27 6.40 -3.93
CA HIS A 103 10.27 7.34 -4.47
C HIS A 103 9.71 8.26 -3.38
N SER A 104 9.35 7.71 -2.21
CA SER A 104 8.85 8.50 -1.07
C SER A 104 9.91 9.48 -0.55
N ALA A 105 11.19 9.07 -0.50
CA ALA A 105 12.31 9.94 -0.13
C ALA A 105 12.44 11.14 -1.08
N LEU A 106 12.37 10.89 -2.40
CA LEU A 106 12.39 11.97 -3.41
C LEU A 106 11.20 12.91 -3.29
N LEU A 107 10.01 12.39 -3.00
CA LEU A 107 8.81 13.21 -2.79
C LEU A 107 8.98 14.13 -1.58
N MET A 108 9.46 13.60 -0.46
CA MET A 108 9.70 14.38 0.76
C MET A 108 10.80 15.43 0.56
N GLN A 109 11.89 15.06 -0.10
CA GLN A 109 12.97 15.98 -0.47
C GLN A 109 12.45 17.12 -1.37
N GLY A 110 11.60 16.80 -2.36
CA GLY A 110 10.93 17.79 -3.21
C GLY A 110 9.93 18.68 -2.45
N ALA A 111 9.41 18.21 -1.32
CA ALA A 111 8.55 19.00 -0.42
C ALA A 111 9.34 19.83 0.62
N GLY A 112 10.69 19.78 0.59
CA GLY A 112 11.56 20.58 1.45
C GLY A 112 12.14 19.86 2.65
N ALA A 113 11.91 18.53 2.80
CA ALA A 113 12.58 17.76 3.85
C ALA A 113 14.05 17.50 3.52
N LYS A 114 14.88 17.44 4.55
CA LYS A 114 16.25 16.95 4.47
C LYS A 114 16.27 15.45 4.70
N ILE A 115 16.58 14.68 3.65
CA ILE A 115 16.75 13.23 3.79
C ILE A 115 18.15 12.96 4.34
N ILE A 116 18.21 12.48 5.57
CA ILE A 116 19.46 12.16 6.28
C ILE A 116 20.08 10.87 5.73
N ALA A 117 19.23 9.85 5.53
CA ALA A 117 19.65 8.57 4.99
C ALA A 117 18.45 7.79 4.42
N VAL A 118 18.72 6.92 3.43
CA VAL A 118 17.84 5.83 3.04
C VAL A 118 18.50 4.51 3.45
N VAL A 119 17.80 3.75 4.29
CA VAL A 119 18.23 2.45 4.82
C VAL A 119 17.41 1.37 4.12
N ASP A 120 18.07 0.57 3.29
CA ASP A 120 17.41 -0.48 2.51
C ASP A 120 17.78 -1.85 3.05
N GLY A 121 16.77 -2.63 3.45
CA GLY A 121 16.94 -3.97 3.98
C GLY A 121 17.41 -5.00 2.95
N ARG A 122 17.38 -4.67 1.66
CA ARG A 122 17.90 -5.53 0.60
C ARG A 122 19.43 -5.47 0.56
N GLU A 123 20.05 -6.61 0.24
CA GLU A 123 21.49 -6.67 0.00
C GLU A 123 21.91 -5.79 -1.18
N ALA A 124 23.19 -5.41 -1.20
CA ALA A 124 23.74 -4.71 -2.34
C ALA A 124 23.73 -5.62 -3.56
N GLY A 125 23.02 -5.21 -4.60
CA GLY A 125 22.94 -5.89 -5.89
C GLY A 125 23.52 -5.03 -7.01
N ASN A 126 23.67 -5.60 -8.20
CA ASN A 126 24.21 -4.90 -9.35
C ASN A 126 23.21 -3.97 -10.05
N ASP A 127 21.91 -4.12 -9.77
CA ASP A 127 20.85 -3.32 -10.40
C ASP A 127 20.35 -2.24 -9.45
N GLU A 128 20.81 -1.02 -9.68
CA GLU A 128 20.22 0.16 -9.03
C GLU A 128 18.93 0.55 -9.75
N GLY A 129 17.84 0.61 -9.01
CA GLY A 129 16.57 1.12 -9.52
C GLY A 129 16.65 2.61 -9.88
N VAL A 130 15.78 3.04 -10.80
CA VAL A 130 15.75 4.45 -11.27
C VAL A 130 15.64 5.46 -10.12
N PHE A 131 14.89 5.17 -9.08
CA PHE A 131 14.73 6.05 -7.93
C PHE A 131 15.94 6.02 -7.01
N GLU A 132 16.59 4.88 -6.82
CA GLU A 132 17.82 4.77 -6.04
C GLU A 132 18.93 5.60 -6.66
N LYS A 133 19.11 5.49 -7.99
CA LYS A 133 20.08 6.30 -8.72
C LYS A 133 19.85 7.79 -8.48
N LYS A 134 18.63 8.28 -8.59
CA LYS A 134 18.31 9.69 -8.31
C LYS A 134 18.64 10.12 -6.87
N ILE A 135 18.43 9.26 -5.89
CA ILE A 135 18.81 9.53 -4.49
C ILE A 135 20.33 9.66 -4.35
N ARG A 136 21.10 8.79 -5.02
CA ARG A 136 22.58 8.87 -5.03
C ARG A 136 23.10 10.10 -5.78
N ASP A 137 22.47 10.47 -6.89
CA ASP A 137 22.79 11.69 -7.66
C ASP A 137 22.59 12.97 -6.81
N LEU A 138 21.69 12.94 -5.85
CA LEU A 138 21.47 13.99 -4.84
C LEU A 138 22.44 13.92 -3.64
N ALA A 139 23.45 13.03 -3.71
CA ALA A 139 24.40 12.77 -2.62
C ALA A 139 23.74 12.37 -1.28
N ILE A 140 22.54 11.79 -1.31
CA ILE A 140 21.84 11.26 -0.12
C ILE A 140 22.43 9.87 0.20
N PRO A 141 22.89 9.63 1.44
CA PRO A 141 23.46 8.34 1.81
C PRO A 141 22.45 7.19 1.70
N VAL A 142 22.86 6.07 1.08
CA VAL A 142 22.08 4.84 0.97
C VAL A 142 22.84 3.70 1.65
N TYR A 143 22.21 3.06 2.62
CA TYR A 143 22.76 1.94 3.37
C TYR A 143 21.97 0.67 3.04
N LYS A 144 22.63 -0.33 2.46
CA LYS A 144 22.04 -1.63 2.08
C LYS A 144 22.24 -2.68 3.17
N GLY A 145 21.36 -3.68 3.21
CA GLY A 145 21.41 -4.80 4.17
C GLY A 145 21.08 -4.39 5.60
N LEU A 146 20.58 -3.16 5.82
CA LEU A 146 20.28 -2.62 7.12
C LEU A 146 18.78 -2.36 7.33
N THR A 147 18.37 -2.34 8.60
CA THR A 147 17.00 -2.03 9.03
C THR A 147 17.01 -1.23 10.32
N ALA A 148 15.87 -0.69 10.75
CA ALA A 148 15.74 -0.06 12.06
C ALA A 148 15.71 -1.12 13.17
N HIS A 149 16.44 -0.85 14.25
CA HIS A 149 16.51 -1.68 15.47
C HIS A 149 15.86 -1.01 16.66
N ALA A 150 16.08 0.28 16.87
CA ALA A 150 15.49 1.05 17.97
C ALA A 150 15.25 2.51 17.59
N ALA A 151 14.21 3.12 18.13
CA ALA A 151 13.99 4.55 18.06
C ALA A 151 14.19 5.17 19.45
N HIS A 152 14.87 6.31 19.50
CA HIS A 152 15.16 7.04 20.72
C HIS A 152 14.48 8.41 20.72
N GLY A 153 14.26 8.95 21.91
CA GLY A 153 13.63 10.25 22.14
C GLY A 153 12.71 10.20 23.36
N ARG A 154 12.29 11.36 23.84
CA ARG A 154 11.44 11.43 25.04
C ARG A 154 9.96 11.48 24.71
N LYS A 155 9.51 12.44 23.93
CA LYS A 155 8.09 12.64 23.56
C LYS A 155 7.81 12.27 22.11
N ARG A 156 8.81 12.31 21.28
CA ARG A 156 8.81 11.96 19.86
C ARG A 156 10.15 11.35 19.50
N ILE A 157 10.29 10.87 18.28
CA ILE A 157 11.57 10.40 17.78
C ILE A 157 12.57 11.56 17.70
N GLU A 158 13.79 11.32 18.15
CA GLU A 158 14.95 12.22 18.10
C GLU A 158 16.12 11.56 17.35
N SER A 159 16.19 10.21 17.37
CA SER A 159 17.13 9.44 16.58
C SER A 159 16.66 8.02 16.35
N VAL A 160 17.24 7.35 15.36
CA VAL A 160 17.03 5.93 15.05
C VAL A 160 18.35 5.19 14.98
N GLU A 161 18.42 4.03 15.62
CA GLU A 161 19.50 3.06 15.45
C GLU A 161 19.15 2.09 14.33
N VAL A 162 20.10 1.88 13.41
CA VAL A 162 19.96 0.95 12.30
C VAL A 162 21.12 -0.04 12.31
N GLY A 163 20.86 -1.25 11.89
CA GLY A 163 21.85 -2.32 11.87
C GLY A 163 21.47 -3.41 10.86
N PRO A 164 22.28 -4.49 10.76
CA PRO A 164 22.06 -5.57 9.83
C PRO A 164 20.67 -6.22 9.99
N VAL A 165 20.01 -6.55 8.87
CA VAL A 165 18.72 -7.27 8.87
C VAL A 165 18.85 -8.63 9.57
N THR A 166 20.00 -9.27 9.46
CA THR A 166 20.30 -10.57 10.09
C THR A 166 20.57 -10.49 11.60
N GLY A 167 20.53 -9.28 12.18
CA GLY A 167 20.93 -9.02 13.55
C GLY A 167 22.44 -8.80 13.70
N GLY A 168 22.87 -8.38 14.88
CA GLY A 168 24.29 -8.10 15.18
C GLY A 168 24.46 -6.76 15.88
N ASN A 169 25.69 -6.50 16.34
CA ASN A 169 26.03 -5.33 17.17
C ASN A 169 26.59 -4.14 16.38
N SER A 170 26.64 -4.20 15.05
CA SER A 170 27.13 -3.09 14.23
C SER A 170 26.01 -2.09 13.97
N LEU A 171 25.72 -1.24 14.95
CA LEU A 171 24.68 -0.24 14.88
C LEU A 171 25.23 1.13 14.45
N LYS A 172 24.43 1.85 13.65
CA LYS A 172 24.63 3.27 13.32
C LYS A 172 23.45 4.05 13.86
N SER A 173 23.69 5.24 14.38
CA SER A 173 22.63 6.14 14.83
C SER A 173 22.52 7.33 13.88
N PHE A 174 21.27 7.73 13.60
CA PHE A 174 20.95 8.91 12.81
C PHE A 174 19.97 9.78 13.58
N ASP A 175 20.31 11.05 13.77
CA ASP A 175 19.41 12.04 14.31
C ASP A 175 18.30 12.35 13.28
N CYS A 176 17.05 12.27 13.72
CA CYS A 176 15.88 12.53 12.86
C CYS A 176 14.66 12.91 13.69
N ASP A 177 13.76 13.68 13.11
CA ASP A 177 12.45 13.99 13.68
C ASP A 177 11.30 13.29 12.97
N LEU A 178 11.62 12.57 11.88
CA LEU A 178 10.71 11.72 11.13
C LEU A 178 11.43 10.44 10.65
N LEU A 179 10.91 9.30 11.05
CA LEU A 179 11.27 7.98 10.50
C LEU A 179 10.16 7.46 9.61
N VAL A 180 10.46 7.19 8.36
CA VAL A 180 9.48 6.72 7.38
C VAL A 180 9.72 5.25 7.03
N MET A 181 8.70 4.43 7.22
CA MET A 181 8.74 3.00 6.93
C MET A 181 8.07 2.70 5.58
N ALA A 182 8.81 2.07 4.66
CA ALA A 182 8.36 1.58 3.37
C ALA A 182 8.78 0.11 3.20
N VAL A 183 8.25 -0.78 4.05
CA VAL A 183 8.72 -2.17 4.18
C VAL A 183 7.72 -3.20 3.63
N GLY A 184 6.95 -2.80 2.65
CA GLY A 184 5.98 -3.65 1.96
C GLY A 184 4.53 -3.32 2.28
N PHE A 185 3.63 -4.18 1.80
CA PHE A 185 2.20 -3.95 1.85
C PHE A 185 1.47 -5.14 2.45
N LYS A 186 0.34 -4.85 3.09
CA LYS A 186 -0.61 -5.82 3.61
C LYS A 186 -1.89 -5.73 2.77
N PRO A 187 -2.21 -6.74 1.95
CA PRO A 187 -3.44 -6.78 1.18
C PRO A 187 -4.69 -6.66 2.06
N GLN A 188 -5.68 -5.92 1.59
CA GLN A 188 -6.98 -5.76 2.27
C GLN A 188 -7.92 -6.91 1.88
N ILE A 189 -7.73 -8.06 2.53
CA ILE A 189 -8.46 -9.31 2.21
C ILE A 189 -9.76 -9.49 2.98
N ASN A 190 -10.18 -8.51 3.79
CA ASN A 190 -11.31 -8.67 4.71
C ASN A 190 -12.60 -9.10 3.99
N LEU A 191 -12.99 -8.39 2.92
CA LEU A 191 -14.18 -8.72 2.14
C LEU A 191 -14.04 -10.07 1.42
N LEU A 192 -12.83 -10.37 0.91
CA LEU A 192 -12.56 -11.63 0.21
C LEU A 192 -12.71 -12.84 1.17
N SER A 193 -12.37 -12.64 2.44
CA SER A 193 -12.44 -13.70 3.47
C SER A 193 -13.86 -13.97 3.95
N MET A 194 -14.83 -13.05 3.73
CA MET A 194 -16.23 -13.21 4.14
C MET A 194 -16.96 -14.29 3.35
N GLY A 195 -16.49 -14.63 2.15
CA GLY A 195 -17.07 -15.69 1.31
C GLY A 195 -16.73 -17.11 1.75
N ASN A 196 -16.57 -17.39 3.05
CA ASN A 196 -16.21 -18.69 3.63
C ASN A 196 -14.88 -19.28 3.11
N LYS A 197 -13.94 -18.42 2.71
CA LYS A 197 -12.63 -18.82 2.22
C LYS A 197 -11.54 -18.34 3.17
N SER A 198 -10.82 -19.29 3.75
CA SER A 198 -9.72 -18.99 4.67
C SER A 198 -8.52 -18.43 3.92
N PRO A 199 -7.93 -17.32 4.39
CA PRO A 199 -6.67 -16.82 3.85
C PRO A 199 -5.56 -17.84 4.05
N LYS A 200 -4.68 -17.98 3.04
CA LYS A 200 -3.47 -18.80 3.08
C LYS A 200 -2.24 -17.90 3.04
N TRP A 201 -1.19 -18.31 3.74
CA TRP A 201 0.09 -17.63 3.70
C TRP A 201 0.81 -17.94 2.39
N ASP A 202 1.18 -16.90 1.66
CA ASP A 202 2.05 -16.96 0.48
C ASP A 202 3.49 -16.66 0.94
N ALA A 203 4.31 -17.69 1.04
CA ALA A 203 5.68 -17.57 1.56
C ALA A 203 6.62 -16.84 0.60
N GLU A 204 6.36 -16.89 -0.71
CA GLU A 204 7.15 -16.19 -1.72
C GLU A 204 6.93 -14.67 -1.62
N ARG A 205 5.67 -14.25 -1.48
CA ARG A 205 5.28 -12.84 -1.37
C ARG A 205 5.23 -12.31 0.06
N GLN A 206 5.33 -13.20 1.04
CA GLN A 206 5.24 -12.85 2.47
C GLN A 206 3.93 -12.11 2.82
N ILE A 207 2.81 -12.57 2.26
CA ILE A 207 1.47 -11.98 2.46
C ILE A 207 0.41 -13.05 2.70
N LEU A 208 -0.70 -12.65 3.35
CA LEU A 208 -1.92 -13.45 3.36
C LEU A 208 -2.71 -13.22 2.06
N ARG A 209 -3.16 -14.29 1.42
CA ARG A 209 -3.98 -14.26 0.20
C ARG A 209 -5.21 -15.14 0.32
N VAL A 210 -6.29 -14.72 -0.33
CA VAL A 210 -7.45 -15.56 -0.60
C VAL A 210 -7.34 -15.99 -2.06
N SER A 211 -6.99 -17.27 -2.29
CA SER A 211 -6.73 -17.81 -3.64
C SER A 211 -7.98 -18.34 -4.33
N GLU A 212 -8.99 -18.73 -3.56
CA GLU A 212 -10.24 -19.26 -4.07
C GLU A 212 -11.36 -18.29 -3.73
N LEU A 213 -11.99 -17.72 -4.73
CA LEU A 213 -13.12 -16.79 -4.54
C LEU A 213 -14.45 -17.49 -4.81
N PRO A 214 -15.55 -17.02 -4.18
CA PRO A 214 -16.88 -17.51 -4.52
C PRO A 214 -17.20 -17.31 -6.00
N SER A 215 -18.13 -18.11 -6.52
CA SER A 215 -18.59 -17.99 -7.91
C SER A 215 -19.16 -16.60 -8.17
N GLY A 216 -18.63 -15.90 -9.17
CA GLY A 216 -19.02 -14.53 -9.53
C GLY A 216 -18.27 -13.44 -8.78
N VAL A 217 -17.39 -13.79 -7.87
CA VAL A 217 -16.51 -12.82 -7.22
C VAL A 217 -15.13 -12.86 -7.86
N PHE A 218 -14.65 -11.70 -8.26
CA PHE A 218 -13.33 -11.47 -8.85
C PHE A 218 -12.56 -10.49 -7.97
N SER A 219 -11.26 -10.44 -8.11
CA SER A 219 -10.46 -9.42 -7.42
C SER A 219 -9.33 -8.91 -8.30
N ALA A 220 -8.89 -7.67 -8.04
CA ALA A 220 -7.85 -7.02 -8.84
C ALA A 220 -6.99 -6.08 -8.01
N GLY A 221 -5.75 -5.91 -8.42
CA GLY A 221 -4.86 -4.89 -7.90
C GLY A 221 -4.03 -5.35 -6.70
N GLU A 222 -3.65 -4.43 -5.84
CA GLU A 222 -2.72 -4.68 -4.73
C GLU A 222 -3.21 -5.73 -3.71
N VAL A 223 -4.49 -6.06 -3.73
CA VAL A 223 -5.05 -7.16 -2.93
C VAL A 223 -4.45 -8.54 -3.27
N HIS A 224 -3.84 -8.65 -4.46
CA HIS A 224 -3.07 -9.82 -4.88
C HIS A 224 -1.59 -9.78 -4.50
N GLY A 225 -1.14 -8.69 -3.87
CA GLY A 225 0.28 -8.41 -3.66
C GLY A 225 1.00 -7.91 -4.90
N SER A 226 0.26 -7.49 -5.92
CA SER A 226 0.81 -6.92 -7.14
C SER A 226 1.22 -5.46 -6.91
N ALA A 227 2.27 -5.03 -7.60
CA ALA A 227 2.77 -3.67 -7.58
C ALA A 227 3.07 -3.17 -9.00
N GLY A 228 3.09 -1.83 -9.16
CA GLY A 228 3.38 -1.17 -10.43
C GLY A 228 2.12 -0.95 -11.27
N PHE A 229 2.00 0.27 -11.81
CA PHE A 229 0.78 0.76 -12.48
C PHE A 229 0.33 -0.14 -13.64
N SER A 230 1.24 -0.53 -14.52
CA SER A 230 0.90 -1.33 -15.69
C SER A 230 0.28 -2.68 -15.33
N ARG A 231 0.82 -3.35 -14.29
CA ARG A 231 0.29 -4.63 -13.83
C ARG A 231 -1.07 -4.47 -13.16
N LEU A 232 -1.22 -3.47 -12.29
CA LEU A 232 -2.48 -3.18 -11.60
C LEU A 232 -3.59 -2.84 -12.61
N TYR A 233 -3.25 -2.08 -13.67
CA TYR A 233 -4.17 -1.74 -14.75
C TYR A 233 -4.64 -3.00 -15.52
N LEU A 234 -3.70 -3.86 -15.92
CA LEU A 234 -4.01 -5.10 -16.63
C LEU A 234 -4.87 -6.05 -15.80
N GLU A 235 -4.58 -6.21 -14.51
CA GLU A 235 -5.39 -7.03 -13.60
C GLU A 235 -6.82 -6.48 -13.47
N GLY A 236 -6.97 -5.17 -13.33
CA GLY A 236 -8.28 -4.53 -13.29
C GLY A 236 -9.08 -4.73 -14.56
N PHE A 237 -8.44 -4.55 -15.73
CA PHE A 237 -9.06 -4.78 -17.04
C PHE A 237 -9.50 -6.23 -17.23
N GLN A 238 -8.63 -7.18 -16.89
CA GLN A 238 -8.91 -8.61 -17.03
C GLN A 238 -10.06 -9.04 -16.11
N SER A 239 -10.02 -8.66 -14.83
CA SER A 239 -11.09 -8.99 -13.88
C SER A 239 -12.43 -8.37 -14.27
N GLY A 240 -12.43 -7.15 -14.77
CA GLY A 240 -13.65 -6.51 -15.28
C GLY A 240 -14.20 -7.21 -16.51
N LYS A 241 -13.34 -7.62 -17.45
CA LYS A 241 -13.72 -8.38 -18.63
C LYS A 241 -14.31 -9.74 -18.27
N GLU A 242 -13.68 -10.48 -17.37
CA GLU A 242 -14.17 -11.79 -16.91
C GLU A 242 -15.50 -11.66 -16.18
N ALA A 243 -15.67 -10.65 -15.35
CA ALA A 243 -16.94 -10.35 -14.68
C ALA A 243 -18.07 -10.04 -15.66
N ALA A 244 -17.80 -9.26 -16.71
CA ALA A 244 -18.78 -8.89 -17.74
C ALA A 244 -19.14 -10.05 -18.67
N LEU A 245 -18.19 -10.95 -18.94
CA LEU A 245 -18.43 -12.11 -19.83
C LEU A 245 -19.07 -13.30 -19.10
N ARG A 246 -19.18 -13.25 -17.80
CA ARG A 246 -19.82 -14.32 -17.04
C ARG A 246 -21.29 -14.43 -17.44
N LYS A 247 -21.64 -15.55 -18.04
CA LYS A 247 -23.06 -15.88 -18.29
C LYS A 247 -23.69 -16.25 -16.95
N THR A 248 -24.63 -15.45 -16.49
CA THR A 248 -25.51 -15.83 -15.39
C THR A 248 -26.38 -16.99 -15.87
N SER A 249 -26.39 -18.09 -15.16
CA SER A 249 -27.46 -19.08 -15.31
C SER A 249 -28.76 -18.36 -14.98
N PRO A 250 -29.82 -18.50 -15.82
CA PRO A 250 -31.09 -17.84 -15.52
C PRO A 250 -31.53 -18.23 -14.11
N GLY A 251 -31.84 -17.22 -13.30
CA GLY A 251 -32.11 -17.36 -11.89
C GLY A 251 -33.16 -18.44 -11.60
N LYS A 252 -32.95 -19.16 -10.53
CA LYS A 252 -34.06 -19.74 -9.81
C LYS A 252 -34.79 -18.56 -9.15
N GLU A 253 -35.98 -18.28 -9.68
CA GLU A 253 -37.00 -17.46 -9.02
C GLU A 253 -37.32 -17.98 -7.62
#